data_37d04ae08acbdd6267831240dab4f2d1
#
_entry.id   37d04ae08acbdd6267831240dab4f2d1
#
_cell.length_a   1.000
_cell.length_b   1.000
_cell.length_c   1.000
_cell.angle_alpha   90.00
_cell.angle_beta   90.00
_cell.angle_gamma   90.00
#
_symmetry.space_group_name_H-M   'P 1'
#
loop_
_entity.id
_entity.type
_entity.pdbx_description
1 polymer ?
#
loop_
_entity_poly.entity_id
_entity_poly.type
_entity_poly.pdbx_seq_one_letter_code
_entity_poly.pdbx_strand_id
1 'polypeptide(L)'
;MFLRKKAIALITVIFVLALTSLAFAKQRQGEVTIQFNLNAPADAKEVRLWVPYPLSDENQDIWDVKVNGNFSNSGVYREAVNGNTALYAEWNETMKERTLTYTFKVKRNEVVKKDFPKKELAFSKEEFKDYLKATSLGPTTGKVKELADKVTKGKKTNLAKSKAIYDWILNNMHRNPDIKGCGFGEVEKLIVSLGGKCGDIHSVFVALSRSAGVPAREIFGIRMAKGKEGDITKSQHCWAEFYMPGYGWVPVDPSDVRKAMLEKKTKDLKDVKDLVEYFFGAVEENRIAYQTGRDLTLNPQQKDGKLNYFMYPYAEADGKALNEDLFGFNLGYKISFKEL
;
A
#
# COMPACT_ATOMS: atom_id res chain seq x y z
N MET A 1 19.47 -80.30 -33.04
CA MET A 1 19.31 -79.94 -31.64
C MET A 1 19.56 -78.41 -31.55
N PHE A 2 18.47 -77.60 -31.56
CA PHE A 2 18.52 -76.16 -31.70
C PHE A 2 18.51 -75.49 -30.30
N LEU A 3 19.59 -74.80 -29.94
CA LEU A 3 19.64 -74.00 -28.76
C LEU A 3 19.14 -72.59 -29.10
N ARG A 4 17.95 -72.22 -28.58
CA ARG A 4 17.42 -70.84 -28.63
C ARG A 4 18.07 -69.99 -27.51
N LYS A 5 18.87 -69.01 -27.89
CA LYS A 5 19.32 -67.97 -27.01
C LYS A 5 18.19 -66.96 -26.84
N LYS A 6 17.67 -66.81 -25.62
CA LYS A 6 16.74 -65.69 -25.25
C LYS A 6 17.58 -64.49 -24.90
N ALA A 7 17.44 -63.44 -25.68
CA ALA A 7 17.97 -62.11 -25.33
C ALA A 7 16.97 -61.42 -24.36
N ILE A 8 17.43 -61.10 -23.16
CA ILE A 8 16.69 -60.29 -22.19
C ILE A 8 17.07 -58.83 -22.47
N ALA A 9 16.12 -58.05 -22.98
CA ALA A 9 16.28 -56.60 -23.14
C ALA A 9 15.98 -55.92 -21.78
N LEU A 10 17.00 -55.34 -21.17
CA LEU A 10 16.90 -54.56 -19.96
C LEU A 10 16.45 -53.13 -20.36
N ILE A 11 15.17 -52.82 -20.13
CA ILE A 11 14.66 -51.46 -20.33
C ILE A 11 14.96 -50.66 -19.07
N THR A 12 15.98 -49.79 -19.14
CA THR A 12 16.31 -48.83 -18.09
C THR A 12 15.39 -47.61 -18.25
N VAL A 13 14.36 -47.50 -17.42
CA VAL A 13 13.50 -46.30 -17.33
C VAL A 13 14.25 -45.26 -16.55
N ILE A 14 14.79 -44.25 -17.24
CA ILE A 14 15.38 -43.07 -16.61
C ILE A 14 14.22 -42.17 -16.20
N PHE A 15 13.91 -42.14 -14.90
CA PHE A 15 12.99 -41.17 -14.30
C PHE A 15 13.73 -39.85 -14.17
N VAL A 16 13.55 -38.93 -15.12
CA VAL A 16 14.00 -37.55 -15.00
C VAL A 16 13.05 -36.87 -14.03
N LEU A 17 13.45 -36.79 -12.76
CA LEU A 17 12.85 -35.91 -11.77
C LEU A 17 13.14 -34.48 -12.21
N ALA A 18 12.21 -33.85 -12.89
CA ALA A 18 12.19 -32.40 -13.06
C ALA A 18 11.96 -31.79 -11.67
N LEU A 19 13.03 -31.44 -10.98
CA LEU A 19 13.01 -30.56 -9.81
C LEU A 19 12.57 -29.18 -10.31
N THR A 20 11.26 -28.96 -10.42
CA THR A 20 10.71 -27.61 -10.44
C THR A 20 11.04 -27.01 -9.08
N SER A 21 12.05 -26.15 -9.03
CA SER A 21 12.27 -25.29 -7.87
C SER A 21 11.02 -24.44 -7.72
N LEU A 22 10.12 -24.83 -6.84
CA LEU A 22 9.10 -23.97 -6.30
C LEU A 22 9.86 -22.82 -5.61
N ALA A 23 10.03 -21.73 -6.30
CA ALA A 23 10.49 -20.49 -5.67
C ALA A 23 9.40 -20.10 -4.66
N PHE A 24 9.60 -20.45 -3.40
CA PHE A 24 8.73 -19.97 -2.34
C PHE A 24 8.81 -18.44 -2.34
N ALA A 25 7.65 -17.77 -2.38
CA ALA A 25 7.57 -16.34 -2.21
C ALA A 25 8.34 -15.95 -0.93
N LYS A 26 9.16 -14.93 -1.00
CA LYS A 26 9.89 -14.44 0.19
C LYS A 26 8.89 -14.04 1.25
N GLN A 27 9.28 -14.24 2.49
CA GLN A 27 8.43 -13.98 3.64
C GLN A 27 9.25 -13.27 4.71
N ARG A 28 8.63 -12.36 5.43
CA ARG A 28 9.22 -11.70 6.57
C ARG A 28 8.21 -11.59 7.71
N GLN A 29 8.69 -11.73 8.95
CA GLN A 29 7.85 -11.62 10.13
C GLN A 29 8.54 -10.84 11.24
N GLY A 30 7.75 -10.18 12.07
CA GLY A 30 8.26 -9.39 13.17
C GLY A 30 7.15 -8.86 14.06
N GLU A 31 7.56 -8.14 15.09
CA GLU A 31 6.68 -7.42 16.00
C GLU A 31 6.80 -5.92 15.73
N VAL A 32 5.65 -5.27 15.62
CA VAL A 32 5.53 -3.81 15.54
C VAL A 32 5.02 -3.30 16.87
N THR A 33 5.69 -2.29 17.42
CA THR A 33 5.25 -1.58 18.61
C THR A 33 5.04 -0.11 18.27
N ILE A 34 3.85 0.42 18.57
CA ILE A 34 3.51 1.83 18.42
C ILE A 34 3.25 2.40 19.82
N GLN A 35 4.03 3.40 20.22
CA GLN A 35 3.95 4.03 21.53
C GLN A 35 3.56 5.49 21.36
N PHE A 36 2.56 5.93 22.12
CA PHE A 36 2.13 7.31 22.21
C PHE A 36 2.41 7.86 23.62
N ASN A 37 2.96 9.04 23.64
CA ASN A 37 2.80 10.04 24.68
C ASN A 37 2.16 11.23 23.99
N LEU A 38 0.82 11.21 23.89
CA LEU A 38 0.07 12.04 22.96
C LEU A 38 0.14 13.51 23.35
N ASN A 39 0.69 14.32 22.45
CA ASN A 39 0.72 15.77 22.57
C ASN A 39 -0.69 16.33 22.36
N ALA A 40 -1.35 16.72 23.47
CA ALA A 40 -2.66 17.34 23.45
C ALA A 40 -2.74 18.41 24.54
N PRO A 41 -3.59 19.45 24.39
CA PRO A 41 -3.79 20.48 25.41
C PRO A 41 -4.17 19.87 26.76
N ALA A 42 -3.54 20.33 27.84
CA ALA A 42 -3.78 19.80 29.19
C ALA A 42 -5.19 20.07 29.72
N ASP A 43 -5.85 21.09 29.18
CA ASP A 43 -7.23 21.50 29.51
C ASP A 43 -8.28 20.94 28.57
N ALA A 44 -7.91 20.13 27.56
CA ALA A 44 -8.84 19.48 26.67
C ALA A 44 -9.82 18.56 27.44
N LYS A 45 -11.11 18.70 27.18
CA LYS A 45 -12.19 17.93 27.81
C LYS A 45 -12.30 16.52 27.24
N GLU A 46 -12.10 16.38 25.94
CA GLU A 46 -12.12 15.11 25.20
C GLU A 46 -10.89 15.07 24.28
N VAL A 47 -10.12 13.98 24.32
CA VAL A 47 -9.06 13.71 23.35
C VAL A 47 -9.30 12.36 22.74
N ARG A 48 -9.28 12.27 21.42
CA ARG A 48 -9.59 11.09 20.63
C ARG A 48 -8.42 10.77 19.69
N LEU A 49 -8.06 9.51 19.61
CA LEU A 49 -6.96 9.01 18.77
C LEU A 49 -7.46 7.86 17.92
N TRP A 50 -7.12 7.88 16.64
CA TRP A 50 -7.25 6.75 15.73
C TRP A 50 -5.88 6.35 15.22
N VAL A 51 -5.57 5.06 15.33
CA VAL A 51 -4.32 4.47 14.85
C VAL A 51 -4.67 3.45 13.76
N PRO A 52 -4.00 3.48 12.58
CA PRO A 52 -4.21 2.46 11.56
C PRO A 52 -4.03 1.05 12.13
N TYR A 53 -5.04 0.20 11.95
CA TYR A 53 -5.05 -1.18 12.45
C TYR A 53 -5.02 -2.14 11.26
N PRO A 54 -3.90 -2.91 11.07
CA PRO A 54 -3.80 -3.87 9.98
C PRO A 54 -4.71 -5.08 10.23
N LEU A 55 -5.23 -5.65 9.15
CA LEU A 55 -5.96 -6.91 9.17
C LEU A 55 -5.15 -8.00 8.47
N SER A 56 -5.41 -9.25 8.83
CA SER A 56 -4.94 -10.41 8.07
C SER A 56 -5.67 -10.46 6.72
N ASP A 57 -4.93 -10.81 5.67
CA ASP A 57 -5.43 -11.04 4.32
C ASP A 57 -4.66 -12.21 3.65
N GLU A 58 -4.84 -12.41 2.35
CA GLU A 58 -4.15 -13.48 1.61
C GLU A 58 -2.60 -13.35 1.60
N ASN A 59 -2.07 -12.15 1.93
CA ASN A 59 -0.66 -11.82 1.83
C ASN A 59 -0.01 -11.45 3.17
N GLN A 60 -0.81 -11.29 4.22
CA GLN A 60 -0.28 -11.00 5.57
C GLN A 60 -1.13 -11.64 6.66
N ASP A 61 -0.46 -12.13 7.71
CA ASP A 61 -1.07 -12.56 8.95
C ASP A 61 -0.76 -11.55 10.06
N ILE A 62 -1.78 -11.17 10.83
CA ILE A 62 -1.66 -10.28 12.01
C ILE A 62 -2.16 -11.06 13.22
N TRP A 63 -1.34 -11.13 14.27
CA TRP A 63 -1.69 -11.85 15.50
C TRP A 63 -1.02 -11.25 16.74
N ASP A 64 -1.32 -11.79 17.91
CA ASP A 64 -0.78 -11.39 19.23
C ASP A 64 -0.89 -9.88 19.47
N VAL A 65 -2.10 -9.34 19.17
CA VAL A 65 -2.38 -7.91 19.31
C VAL A 65 -2.58 -7.57 20.79
N LYS A 66 -1.90 -6.52 21.27
CA LYS A 66 -2.00 -6.00 22.62
C LYS A 66 -2.14 -4.49 22.61
N VAL A 67 -3.03 -3.98 23.43
CA VAL A 67 -3.26 -2.55 23.61
C VAL A 67 -3.24 -2.25 25.12
N ASN A 68 -2.36 -1.36 25.54
CA ASN A 68 -2.23 -0.89 26.92
C ASN A 68 -2.16 0.63 26.94
N GLY A 69 -2.66 1.25 27.98
CA GLY A 69 -2.61 2.70 28.15
C GLY A 69 -3.50 3.17 29.28
N ASN A 70 -3.58 4.47 29.44
CA ASN A 70 -4.43 5.10 30.46
C ASN A 70 -5.71 5.71 29.88
N PHE A 71 -6.18 5.22 28.75
CA PHE A 71 -7.41 5.70 28.10
C PHE A 71 -8.67 5.37 28.92
N SER A 72 -9.71 6.18 28.78
CA SER A 72 -11.03 5.93 29.39
C SER A 72 -11.86 4.91 28.60
N ASN A 73 -11.64 4.86 27.27
CA ASN A 73 -12.30 3.93 26.37
C ASN A 73 -11.39 3.59 25.19
N SER A 74 -11.47 2.36 24.68
CA SER A 74 -10.79 1.95 23.46
C SER A 74 -11.51 0.80 22.75
N GLY A 75 -11.29 0.67 21.46
CA GLY A 75 -11.84 -0.41 20.66
C GLY A 75 -11.30 -0.42 19.25
N VAL A 76 -11.52 -1.49 18.51
CA VAL A 76 -11.21 -1.59 17.10
C VAL A 76 -12.49 -1.44 16.28
N TYR A 77 -12.52 -0.47 15.40
CA TYR A 77 -13.70 -0.14 14.63
C TYR A 77 -13.40 -0.17 13.14
N ARG A 78 -14.42 -0.51 12.34
CA ARG A 78 -14.35 -0.57 10.88
C ARG A 78 -15.14 0.57 10.27
N GLU A 79 -14.55 1.30 9.32
CA GLU A 79 -15.29 2.26 8.50
C GLU A 79 -16.09 1.54 7.39
N ALA A 80 -17.20 2.17 6.99
CA ALA A 80 -18.23 1.47 6.21
C ALA A 80 -17.93 1.34 4.72
N VAL A 81 -17.10 2.22 4.14
CA VAL A 81 -16.96 2.33 2.67
C VAL A 81 -15.88 1.38 2.13
N ASN A 82 -14.67 1.45 2.70
CA ASN A 82 -13.53 0.66 2.24
C ASN A 82 -13.23 -0.54 3.15
N GLY A 83 -13.92 -0.63 4.31
CA GLY A 83 -13.69 -1.67 5.31
C GLY A 83 -12.40 -1.51 6.10
N ASN A 84 -11.79 -0.33 6.07
CA ASN A 84 -10.60 -0.01 6.84
C ASN A 84 -10.88 -0.08 8.34
N THR A 85 -9.87 -0.49 9.12
CA THR A 85 -9.97 -0.60 10.57
C THR A 85 -9.05 0.37 11.27
N ALA A 86 -9.51 0.90 12.40
CA ALA A 86 -8.77 1.76 13.29
C ALA A 86 -8.82 1.25 14.71
N LEU A 87 -7.68 1.23 15.40
CA LEU A 87 -7.67 1.24 16.85
C LEU A 87 -8.04 2.65 17.29
N TYR A 88 -9.12 2.76 18.06
CA TYR A 88 -9.60 4.00 18.66
C TYR A 88 -9.27 4.02 20.14
N ALA A 89 -8.87 5.17 20.65
CA ALA A 89 -8.73 5.43 22.08
C ALA A 89 -9.21 6.84 22.41
N GLU A 90 -9.73 7.01 23.62
CA GLU A 90 -10.35 8.23 24.12
C GLU A 90 -9.92 8.54 25.53
N TRP A 91 -9.64 9.80 25.82
CA TRP A 91 -9.31 10.34 27.14
C TRP A 91 -10.26 11.48 27.49
N ASN A 92 -10.72 11.49 28.73
CA ASN A 92 -11.52 12.56 29.27
C ASN A 92 -10.66 13.65 29.96
N GLU A 93 -11.30 14.71 30.45
CA GLU A 93 -10.67 15.89 31.07
C GLU A 93 -9.84 15.59 32.32
N THR A 94 -10.06 14.47 32.98
CA THR A 94 -9.31 14.10 34.21
C THR A 94 -7.91 13.55 33.89
N MET A 95 -7.67 13.16 32.64
CA MET A 95 -6.42 12.51 32.19
C MET A 95 -5.52 13.53 31.52
N LYS A 96 -4.48 14.02 32.25
CA LYS A 96 -3.53 15.02 31.76
C LYS A 96 -2.42 14.41 30.90
N GLU A 97 -1.94 13.22 31.29
CA GLU A 97 -1.06 12.39 30.47
C GLU A 97 -1.90 11.41 29.67
N ARG A 98 -1.55 11.22 28.43
CA ARG A 98 -2.31 10.37 27.49
C ARG A 98 -1.38 9.39 26.81
N THR A 99 -1.31 8.19 27.34
CA THR A 99 -0.38 7.16 26.90
C THR A 99 -1.12 5.98 26.28
N LEU A 100 -0.57 5.45 25.20
CA LEU A 100 -1.04 4.23 24.57
C LEU A 100 0.15 3.45 24.01
N THR A 101 0.19 2.15 24.26
CA THR A 101 1.10 1.21 23.59
C THR A 101 0.26 0.18 22.85
N TYR A 102 0.47 0.07 21.56
CA TYR A 102 -0.17 -0.89 20.67
C TYR A 102 0.90 -1.76 20.04
N THR A 103 0.81 -3.07 20.23
CA THR A 103 1.73 -4.04 19.64
C THR A 103 0.96 -5.08 18.84
N PHE A 104 1.56 -5.56 17.76
CA PHE A 104 1.06 -6.71 17.00
C PHE A 104 2.24 -7.43 16.33
N LYS A 105 2.08 -8.72 16.13
CA LYS A 105 2.97 -9.51 15.28
C LYS A 105 2.43 -9.57 13.87
N VAL A 106 3.33 -9.59 12.92
CA VAL A 106 3.00 -9.64 11.50
C VAL A 106 3.90 -10.61 10.75
N LYS A 107 3.31 -11.41 9.87
CA LYS A 107 4.00 -12.14 8.81
C LYS A 107 3.50 -11.60 7.48
N ARG A 108 4.42 -11.19 6.63
CA ARG A 108 4.11 -10.65 5.31
C ARG A 108 4.80 -11.47 4.23
N ASN A 109 4.05 -11.87 3.22
CA ASN A 109 4.57 -12.56 2.06
C ASN A 109 4.85 -11.56 0.92
N GLU A 110 5.89 -11.83 0.13
CA GLU A 110 6.08 -11.19 -1.16
C GLU A 110 4.87 -11.51 -2.06
N VAL A 111 4.38 -10.51 -2.77
CA VAL A 111 3.31 -10.70 -3.75
C VAL A 111 3.91 -10.65 -5.14
N VAL A 112 3.75 -11.72 -5.92
CA VAL A 112 4.20 -11.80 -7.31
C VAL A 112 3.03 -12.24 -8.20
N LYS A 113 2.59 -11.34 -9.08
CA LYS A 113 1.48 -11.52 -10.03
C LYS A 113 2.00 -11.21 -11.45
N LYS A 114 2.66 -12.20 -12.10
CA LYS A 114 3.35 -12.01 -13.38
C LYS A 114 2.97 -13.00 -14.48
N ASP A 115 2.29 -14.05 -14.14
CA ASP A 115 1.75 -15.06 -15.04
C ASP A 115 0.42 -14.61 -15.69
N PHE A 116 0.45 -13.41 -16.29
CA PHE A 116 -0.73 -12.78 -16.83
C PHE A 116 -1.40 -13.64 -17.92
N PRO A 117 -2.73 -13.87 -17.82
CA PRO A 117 -3.45 -14.60 -18.85
C PRO A 117 -3.43 -13.85 -20.19
N LYS A 118 -3.38 -14.62 -21.28
CA LYS A 118 -3.36 -14.05 -22.65
C LYS A 118 -4.61 -13.26 -23.00
N LYS A 119 -5.72 -13.51 -22.31
CA LYS A 119 -7.02 -12.87 -22.53
C LYS A 119 -7.64 -12.45 -21.21
N GLU A 120 -8.02 -11.19 -21.11
CA GLU A 120 -8.83 -10.70 -20.01
C GLU A 120 -10.31 -11.09 -20.19
N LEU A 121 -10.98 -11.37 -19.08
CA LEU A 121 -12.42 -11.59 -19.07
C LEU A 121 -13.17 -10.25 -19.11
N ALA A 122 -14.44 -10.28 -19.43
CA ALA A 122 -15.34 -9.14 -19.23
C ALA A 122 -15.56 -8.94 -17.71
N PHE A 123 -15.81 -7.69 -17.29
CA PHE A 123 -16.18 -7.37 -15.92
C PHE A 123 -17.28 -6.32 -15.87
N SER A 124 -18.05 -6.32 -14.81
CA SER A 124 -19.08 -5.33 -14.56
C SER A 124 -18.45 -4.07 -13.96
N LYS A 125 -18.63 -2.92 -14.63
CA LYS A 125 -18.19 -1.62 -14.06
C LYS A 125 -18.97 -1.25 -12.81
N GLU A 126 -20.21 -1.69 -12.67
CA GLU A 126 -21.04 -1.43 -11.50
C GLU A 126 -20.49 -2.12 -10.25
N GLU A 127 -20.02 -3.36 -10.38
CA GLU A 127 -19.35 -4.08 -9.27
C GLU A 127 -18.06 -3.41 -8.81
N PHE A 128 -17.39 -2.66 -9.70
CA PHE A 128 -16.14 -1.95 -9.43
C PHE A 128 -16.31 -0.43 -9.34
N LYS A 129 -17.53 0.10 -9.21
CA LYS A 129 -17.78 1.55 -9.20
C LYS A 129 -16.95 2.32 -8.17
N ASP A 130 -16.72 1.76 -6.99
CA ASP A 130 -15.93 2.39 -5.94
C ASP A 130 -14.44 2.49 -6.30
N TYR A 131 -13.97 1.61 -7.16
CA TYR A 131 -12.59 1.61 -7.67
C TYR A 131 -12.44 2.34 -9.01
N LEU A 132 -13.52 2.92 -9.54
CA LEU A 132 -13.58 3.73 -10.76
C LEU A 132 -13.94 5.19 -10.48
N LYS A 133 -14.49 5.51 -9.30
CA LYS A 133 -14.92 6.86 -8.94
C LYS A 133 -13.72 7.79 -8.67
N ALA A 134 -13.93 9.08 -8.91
CA ALA A 134 -13.02 10.14 -8.51
C ALA A 134 -12.89 10.23 -6.97
N THR A 135 -11.82 10.86 -6.52
CA THR A 135 -11.65 11.32 -5.14
C THR A 135 -11.45 12.83 -5.14
N SER A 136 -11.51 13.48 -3.97
CA SER A 136 -11.37 14.95 -3.86
C SER A 136 -10.07 15.48 -4.48
N LEU A 137 -8.96 14.72 -4.37
CA LEU A 137 -7.65 15.08 -4.91
C LEU A 137 -7.25 14.31 -6.18
N GLY A 138 -8.07 13.34 -6.59
CA GLY A 138 -7.84 12.49 -7.76
C GLY A 138 -9.04 12.48 -8.71
N PRO A 139 -9.30 13.57 -9.46
CA PRO A 139 -10.38 13.61 -10.44
C PRO A 139 -10.12 12.63 -11.58
N THR A 140 -11.20 12.20 -12.24
CA THR A 140 -11.19 11.29 -13.41
C THR A 140 -11.63 11.96 -14.69
N THR A 141 -11.82 13.27 -14.65
CA THR A 141 -12.29 14.13 -15.76
C THR A 141 -11.27 15.23 -16.08
N GLY A 142 -11.56 16.14 -16.98
CA GLY A 142 -10.70 17.28 -17.33
C GLY A 142 -9.30 16.86 -17.79
N LYS A 143 -8.28 17.56 -17.34
CA LYS A 143 -6.88 17.32 -17.72
C LYS A 143 -6.39 15.92 -17.42
N VAL A 144 -6.90 15.30 -16.34
CA VAL A 144 -6.57 13.91 -15.98
C VAL A 144 -7.13 12.94 -17.02
N LYS A 145 -8.35 13.18 -17.50
CA LYS A 145 -8.96 12.38 -18.57
C LYS A 145 -8.23 12.54 -19.91
N GLU A 146 -7.88 13.75 -20.28
CA GLU A 146 -7.13 14.05 -21.51
C GLU A 146 -5.78 13.32 -21.51
N LEU A 147 -5.06 13.37 -20.38
CA LEU A 147 -3.80 12.66 -20.23
C LEU A 147 -3.98 11.15 -20.26
N ALA A 148 -4.99 10.61 -19.54
CA ALA A 148 -5.27 9.18 -19.53
C ALA A 148 -5.60 8.66 -20.95
N ASP A 149 -6.41 9.38 -21.71
CA ASP A 149 -6.75 9.02 -23.08
C ASP A 149 -5.53 9.05 -24.02
N LYS A 150 -4.66 10.06 -23.86
CA LYS A 150 -3.41 10.16 -24.61
C LYS A 150 -2.47 8.98 -24.32
N VAL A 151 -2.28 8.66 -23.03
CA VAL A 151 -1.36 7.62 -22.58
C VAL A 151 -1.86 6.23 -22.95
N THR A 152 -3.17 6.00 -22.87
CA THR A 152 -3.78 4.69 -23.13
C THR A 152 -4.32 4.53 -24.55
N LYS A 153 -4.01 5.46 -25.46
CA LYS A 153 -4.47 5.42 -26.86
C LYS A 153 -4.15 4.07 -27.51
N GLY A 154 -5.16 3.42 -28.06
CA GLY A 154 -5.04 2.12 -28.74
C GLY A 154 -4.89 0.91 -27.79
N LYS A 155 -4.84 1.11 -26.47
CA LYS A 155 -4.80 0.02 -25.50
C LYS A 155 -6.22 -0.47 -25.18
N LYS A 156 -6.47 -1.77 -25.32
CA LYS A 156 -7.83 -2.34 -25.20
C LYS A 156 -8.06 -3.03 -23.85
N THR A 157 -7.01 -3.58 -23.21
CA THR A 157 -7.10 -4.37 -21.97
C THR A 157 -6.67 -3.54 -20.77
N ASN A 158 -7.13 -3.94 -19.55
CA ASN A 158 -6.71 -3.29 -18.30
C ASN A 158 -5.20 -3.42 -18.10
N LEU A 159 -4.62 -4.59 -18.38
CA LEU A 159 -3.18 -4.80 -18.31
C LEU A 159 -2.41 -3.82 -19.23
N ALA A 160 -2.83 -3.72 -20.51
CA ALA A 160 -2.14 -2.87 -21.46
C ALA A 160 -2.26 -1.36 -21.12
N LYS A 161 -3.41 -0.93 -20.61
CA LYS A 161 -3.62 0.45 -20.13
C LYS A 161 -2.78 0.74 -18.90
N SER A 162 -2.80 -0.14 -17.90
CA SER A 162 -2.01 0.01 -16.67
C SER A 162 -0.52 0.01 -16.94
N LYS A 163 -0.04 -0.84 -17.86
CA LYS A 163 1.37 -0.84 -18.29
C LYS A 163 1.73 0.48 -18.96
N ALA A 164 0.90 1.01 -19.83
CA ALA A 164 1.14 2.30 -20.49
C ALA A 164 1.19 3.47 -19.47
N ILE A 165 0.31 3.46 -18.46
CA ILE A 165 0.31 4.47 -17.38
C ILE A 165 1.58 4.32 -16.52
N TYR A 166 1.93 3.10 -16.13
CA TYR A 166 3.17 2.81 -15.39
C TYR A 166 4.40 3.32 -16.13
N ASP A 167 4.51 3.00 -17.42
CA ASP A 167 5.62 3.46 -18.26
C ASP A 167 5.64 4.98 -18.42
N TRP A 168 4.47 5.62 -18.57
CA TRP A 168 4.38 7.07 -18.63
C TRP A 168 4.91 7.71 -17.34
N ILE A 169 4.53 7.19 -16.15
CA ILE A 169 5.03 7.66 -14.86
C ILE A 169 6.55 7.50 -14.78
N LEU A 170 7.07 6.35 -15.16
CA LEU A 170 8.52 6.10 -15.12
C LEU A 170 9.31 6.99 -16.09
N ASN A 171 8.73 7.43 -17.18
CA ASN A 171 9.42 8.29 -18.14
C ASN A 171 9.28 9.78 -17.86
N ASN A 172 8.23 10.20 -17.13
CA ASN A 172 7.91 11.61 -16.98
C ASN A 172 8.02 12.10 -15.53
N MET A 173 7.61 11.32 -14.52
CA MET A 173 7.64 11.75 -13.13
C MET A 173 9.01 11.49 -12.50
N HIS A 174 9.31 12.20 -11.41
CA HIS A 174 10.54 12.02 -10.63
C HIS A 174 10.25 12.00 -9.13
N ARG A 175 11.13 11.34 -8.36
CA ARG A 175 11.09 11.37 -6.90
C ARG A 175 11.58 12.70 -6.40
N ASN A 176 10.74 13.42 -5.62
CA ASN A 176 11.12 14.66 -4.97
C ASN A 176 11.33 14.41 -3.46
N PRO A 177 12.58 14.44 -2.94
CA PRO A 177 12.88 14.16 -1.54
C PRO A 177 12.40 15.27 -0.57
N ASP A 178 12.13 16.47 -1.05
CA ASP A 178 11.76 17.63 -0.21
C ASP A 178 10.29 17.60 0.22
N ILE A 179 9.46 16.78 -0.43
CA ILE A 179 8.06 16.62 -0.05
C ILE A 179 7.96 15.97 1.34
N LYS A 180 7.14 16.54 2.23
CA LYS A 180 6.90 16.01 3.56
C LYS A 180 6.10 14.71 3.49
N GLY A 181 6.41 13.76 4.38
CA GLY A 181 5.73 12.46 4.48
C GLY A 181 5.73 11.68 3.17
N CYS A 182 4.57 11.18 2.76
CA CYS A 182 4.37 10.49 1.48
C CYS A 182 3.75 11.35 0.38
N GLY A 183 3.47 12.63 0.66
CA GLY A 183 2.78 13.57 -0.23
C GLY A 183 1.26 13.51 -0.10
N PHE A 184 0.57 14.49 -0.66
CA PHE A 184 -0.89 14.62 -0.54
C PHE A 184 -1.66 13.92 -1.68
N GLY A 185 -1.05 13.82 -2.87
CA GLY A 185 -1.66 13.20 -4.03
C GLY A 185 -2.62 14.11 -4.78
N GLU A 186 -2.34 15.42 -4.88
CA GLU A 186 -3.12 16.38 -5.68
C GLU A 186 -2.85 16.18 -7.17
N VAL A 187 -3.58 15.28 -7.81
CA VAL A 187 -3.27 14.74 -9.15
C VAL A 187 -3.18 15.83 -10.22
N GLU A 188 -4.08 16.82 -10.24
CA GLU A 188 -4.04 17.89 -11.23
C GLU A 188 -2.78 18.76 -11.17
N LYS A 189 -2.24 18.98 -9.97
CA LYS A 189 -0.95 19.65 -9.79
C LYS A 189 0.20 18.73 -10.19
N LEU A 190 0.12 17.45 -9.83
CA LEU A 190 1.19 16.47 -10.02
C LEU A 190 1.43 16.10 -11.49
N ILE A 191 0.39 16.05 -12.33
CA ILE A 191 0.55 15.82 -13.77
C ILE A 191 1.22 16.99 -14.52
N VAL A 192 1.34 18.15 -13.85
CA VAL A 192 2.03 19.33 -14.36
C VAL A 192 3.44 19.44 -13.77
N SER A 193 3.58 19.34 -12.42
CA SER A 193 4.87 19.46 -11.73
C SER A 193 5.77 18.24 -11.89
N LEU A 194 5.20 17.08 -12.13
CA LEU A 194 5.86 15.79 -12.36
C LEU A 194 6.76 15.30 -11.22
N GLY A 195 6.79 16.00 -10.07
CA GLY A 195 7.59 15.65 -8.90
C GLY A 195 6.73 15.17 -7.74
N GLY A 196 7.11 14.06 -7.07
CA GLY A 196 6.33 13.53 -5.96
C GLY A 196 7.03 12.50 -5.11
N LYS A 197 6.39 12.14 -3.98
CA LYS A 197 6.71 10.94 -3.21
C LYS A 197 5.71 9.81 -3.51
N CYS A 198 5.71 8.74 -2.71
CA CYS A 198 4.90 7.56 -3.01
C CYS A 198 3.39 7.87 -3.09
N GLY A 199 2.84 8.63 -2.14
CA GLY A 199 1.43 9.01 -2.14
C GLY A 199 1.04 9.88 -3.34
N ASP A 200 1.97 10.71 -3.85
CA ASP A 200 1.76 11.52 -5.04
C ASP A 200 1.80 10.68 -6.33
N ILE A 201 2.85 9.88 -6.48
CA ILE A 201 3.08 9.08 -7.69
C ILE A 201 1.99 8.02 -7.88
N HIS A 202 1.57 7.36 -6.77
CA HIS A 202 0.51 6.35 -6.85
C HIS A 202 -0.87 6.97 -7.07
N SER A 203 -1.14 8.18 -6.55
CA SER A 203 -2.39 8.90 -6.88
C SER A 203 -2.51 9.18 -8.35
N VAL A 204 -1.43 9.57 -9.00
CA VAL A 204 -1.42 9.78 -10.47
C VAL A 204 -1.71 8.47 -11.18
N PHE A 205 -1.07 7.35 -10.76
CA PHE A 205 -1.36 6.04 -11.35
C PHE A 205 -2.84 5.67 -11.21
N VAL A 206 -3.39 5.80 -10.01
CA VAL A 206 -4.79 5.41 -9.72
C VAL A 206 -5.78 6.32 -10.46
N ALA A 207 -5.57 7.64 -10.47
CA ALA A 207 -6.49 8.57 -11.15
C ALA A 207 -6.47 8.37 -12.67
N LEU A 208 -5.31 8.19 -13.29
CA LEU A 208 -5.20 7.88 -14.72
C LEU A 208 -5.83 6.52 -15.07
N SER A 209 -5.63 5.50 -14.22
CA SER A 209 -6.21 4.17 -14.41
C SER A 209 -7.74 4.24 -14.34
N ARG A 210 -8.31 4.85 -13.30
CA ARG A 210 -9.75 5.06 -13.14
C ARG A 210 -10.35 5.83 -14.32
N SER A 211 -9.67 6.90 -14.73
CA SER A 211 -10.07 7.72 -15.87
C SER A 211 -10.06 6.94 -17.21
N ALA A 212 -9.14 5.98 -17.35
CA ALA A 212 -9.08 5.06 -18.49
C ALA A 212 -10.07 3.89 -18.39
N GLY A 213 -10.89 3.83 -17.32
CA GLY A 213 -11.86 2.76 -17.06
C GLY A 213 -11.26 1.49 -16.49
N VAL A 214 -10.08 1.56 -15.88
CA VAL A 214 -9.43 0.46 -15.16
C VAL A 214 -9.67 0.65 -13.66
N PRO A 215 -10.33 -0.31 -12.97
CA PRO A 215 -10.46 -0.24 -11.52
C PRO A 215 -9.08 -0.24 -10.87
N ALA A 216 -8.84 0.72 -9.98
CA ALA A 216 -7.55 0.87 -9.31
C ALA A 216 -7.72 1.42 -7.89
N ARG A 217 -6.74 1.08 -7.01
CA ARG A 217 -6.70 1.53 -5.62
C ARG A 217 -5.28 1.77 -5.15
N GLU A 218 -5.11 2.62 -4.15
CA GLU A 218 -3.90 2.69 -3.35
C GLU A 218 -4.01 1.74 -2.17
N ILE A 219 -2.89 1.13 -1.79
CA ILE A 219 -2.71 0.45 -0.51
C ILE A 219 -1.72 1.28 0.30
N PHE A 220 -2.16 1.71 1.48
CA PHE A 220 -1.39 2.52 2.41
C PHE A 220 -0.86 1.66 3.54
N GLY A 221 0.39 1.81 3.91
CA GLY A 221 0.99 0.97 4.92
C GLY A 221 2.32 1.50 5.45
N ILE A 222 3.12 0.60 5.98
CA ILE A 222 4.43 0.91 6.54
C ILE A 222 5.46 -0.16 6.13
N ARG A 223 6.72 0.25 5.98
CA ARG A 223 7.83 -0.70 5.77
C ARG A 223 8.38 -1.19 7.10
N MET A 224 8.68 -2.46 7.16
CA MET A 224 9.52 -3.04 8.20
C MET A 224 10.92 -2.42 8.16
N ALA A 225 11.66 -2.45 9.26
CA ALA A 225 13.03 -1.96 9.31
C ALA A 225 13.91 -2.68 8.27
N LYS A 226 14.93 -2.00 7.74
CA LYS A 226 15.89 -2.62 6.80
C LYS A 226 16.70 -3.75 7.46
N GLY A 227 17.02 -3.60 8.76
CA GLY A 227 17.68 -4.62 9.58
C GLY A 227 16.68 -5.43 10.40
N LYS A 228 17.18 -6.26 11.31
CA LYS A 228 16.38 -7.09 12.19
C LYS A 228 15.51 -6.29 13.17
N GLU A 229 15.92 -5.08 13.53
CA GLU A 229 15.18 -4.16 14.37
C GLU A 229 15.45 -2.70 13.98
N GLY A 230 14.56 -1.79 14.36
CA GLY A 230 14.77 -0.36 14.15
C GLY A 230 13.54 0.50 14.34
N ASP A 231 13.79 1.81 14.35
CA ASP A 231 12.75 2.84 14.32
C ASP A 231 12.17 2.93 12.91
N ILE A 232 10.86 2.75 12.80
CA ILE A 232 10.12 2.83 11.55
C ILE A 232 9.06 3.96 11.58
N THR A 233 9.16 4.89 12.53
CA THR A 233 8.20 6.00 12.71
C THR A 233 7.96 6.81 11.44
N LYS A 234 8.97 6.90 10.56
CA LYS A 234 8.91 7.62 9.27
C LYS A 234 9.00 6.69 8.05
N SER A 235 8.65 5.42 8.23
CA SER A 235 8.76 4.40 7.18
C SER A 235 7.44 4.11 6.46
N GLN A 236 6.44 4.99 6.58
CA GLN A 236 5.20 4.85 5.85
C GLN A 236 5.47 4.78 4.34
N HIS A 237 4.74 3.91 3.70
CA HIS A 237 4.83 3.70 2.27
C HIS A 237 3.51 3.18 1.73
N CYS A 238 3.17 3.58 0.52
CA CYS A 238 2.03 3.09 -0.22
C CYS A 238 2.47 2.47 -1.54
N TRP A 239 1.60 1.69 -2.16
CA TRP A 239 1.70 1.21 -3.53
C TRP A 239 0.33 1.29 -4.18
N ALA A 240 0.25 1.02 -5.47
CA ALA A 240 -1.02 0.97 -6.17
C ALA A 240 -1.33 -0.45 -6.66
N GLU A 241 -2.60 -0.71 -6.90
CA GLU A 241 -3.07 -1.92 -7.53
C GLU A 241 -4.08 -1.57 -8.61
N PHE A 242 -4.03 -2.31 -9.74
CA PHE A 242 -5.08 -2.29 -10.74
C PHE A 242 -5.75 -3.65 -10.84
N TYR A 243 -7.03 -3.66 -11.21
CA TYR A 243 -7.77 -4.90 -11.36
C TYR A 243 -7.66 -5.44 -12.79
N MET A 244 -7.23 -6.69 -12.90
CA MET A 244 -7.20 -7.44 -14.16
C MET A 244 -8.33 -8.46 -14.15
N PRO A 245 -9.36 -8.31 -15.01
CA PRO A 245 -10.50 -9.21 -15.04
C PRO A 245 -10.12 -10.67 -15.26
N GLY A 246 -10.60 -11.57 -14.38
CA GLY A 246 -10.28 -12.98 -14.37
C GLY A 246 -8.95 -13.35 -13.72
N TYR A 247 -8.19 -12.36 -13.23
CA TYR A 247 -6.91 -12.58 -12.57
C TYR A 247 -6.82 -11.95 -11.17
N GLY A 248 -7.52 -10.82 -10.96
CA GLY A 248 -7.58 -10.13 -9.68
C GLY A 248 -6.73 -8.85 -9.62
N TRP A 249 -6.40 -8.43 -8.41
CA TRP A 249 -5.60 -7.24 -8.14
C TRP A 249 -4.13 -7.48 -8.41
N VAL A 250 -3.52 -6.59 -9.17
CA VAL A 250 -2.11 -6.62 -9.59
C VAL A 250 -1.39 -5.43 -8.98
N PRO A 251 -0.37 -5.63 -8.13
CA PRO A 251 0.36 -4.53 -7.51
C PRO A 251 1.33 -3.87 -8.48
N VAL A 252 1.52 -2.55 -8.29
CA VAL A 252 2.55 -1.77 -9.00
C VAL A 252 3.18 -0.74 -8.06
N ASP A 253 4.48 -0.51 -8.19
CA ASP A 253 5.18 0.54 -7.45
C ASP A 253 6.17 1.33 -8.32
N PRO A 254 5.69 2.23 -9.17
CA PRO A 254 6.57 3.12 -9.94
C PRO A 254 7.36 4.08 -9.05
N SER A 255 6.89 4.35 -7.81
CA SER A 255 7.58 5.25 -6.89
C SER A 255 8.91 4.68 -6.40
N ASP A 256 8.99 3.37 -6.15
CA ASP A 256 10.25 2.74 -5.72
C ASP A 256 11.25 2.63 -6.87
N VAL A 257 10.80 2.43 -8.09
CA VAL A 257 11.68 2.56 -9.25
C VAL A 257 12.29 3.96 -9.31
N ARG A 258 11.46 5.02 -9.22
CA ARG A 258 11.93 6.41 -9.22
C ARG A 258 12.83 6.75 -8.02
N LYS A 259 12.58 6.14 -6.86
CA LYS A 259 13.44 6.23 -5.68
C LYS A 259 14.81 5.60 -5.94
N ALA A 260 14.85 4.41 -6.51
CA ALA A 260 16.11 3.73 -6.87
C ALA A 260 16.93 4.54 -7.89
N MET A 261 16.27 5.15 -8.87
CA MET A 261 16.95 6.05 -9.82
C MET A 261 17.59 7.26 -9.11
N LEU A 262 16.87 7.88 -8.16
CA LEU A 262 17.39 8.99 -7.35
C LEU A 262 18.61 8.54 -6.52
N GLU A 263 18.51 7.41 -5.83
CA GLU A 263 19.58 6.85 -4.99
C GLU A 263 20.83 6.47 -5.82
N LYS A 264 20.63 5.91 -7.01
CA LYS A 264 21.71 5.61 -7.97
C LYS A 264 22.21 6.84 -8.75
N LYS A 265 21.55 7.99 -8.60
CA LYS A 265 21.86 9.24 -9.34
C LYS A 265 21.82 9.02 -10.87
N THR A 266 20.92 8.19 -11.37
CA THR A 266 20.76 7.91 -12.80
C THR A 266 19.46 8.50 -13.36
N LYS A 267 19.48 8.80 -14.66
CA LYS A 267 18.30 9.18 -15.45
C LYS A 267 17.87 8.08 -16.41
N ASP A 268 18.68 7.03 -16.60
CA ASP A 268 18.41 5.93 -17.51
C ASP A 268 17.68 4.79 -16.76
N LEU A 269 16.49 4.44 -17.24
CA LEU A 269 15.70 3.31 -16.71
C LEU A 269 16.41 1.95 -16.88
N LYS A 270 17.37 1.86 -17.83
CA LYS A 270 18.17 0.64 -18.02
C LYS A 270 18.99 0.27 -16.78
N ASP A 271 19.45 1.27 -16.02
CA ASP A 271 20.26 1.06 -14.81
C ASP A 271 19.44 0.46 -13.66
N VAL A 272 18.12 0.47 -13.78
CA VAL A 272 17.16 -0.08 -12.80
C VAL A 272 16.15 -1.03 -13.46
N LYS A 273 16.50 -1.63 -14.60
CA LYS A 273 15.61 -2.47 -15.42
C LYS A 273 14.95 -3.57 -14.59
N ASP A 274 15.71 -4.25 -13.75
CA ASP A 274 15.18 -5.34 -12.91
C ASP A 274 14.07 -4.84 -11.95
N LEU A 275 14.21 -3.61 -11.43
CA LEU A 275 13.19 -2.99 -10.59
C LEU A 275 11.98 -2.52 -11.41
N VAL A 276 12.19 -2.01 -12.62
CA VAL A 276 11.11 -1.66 -13.56
C VAL A 276 10.24 -2.89 -13.85
N GLU A 277 10.88 -4.03 -14.10
CA GLU A 277 10.19 -5.30 -14.36
C GLU A 277 9.56 -5.86 -13.07
N TYR A 278 10.25 -5.78 -11.93
CA TYR A 278 9.79 -6.31 -10.65
C TYR A 278 8.54 -5.57 -10.16
N PHE A 279 8.58 -4.26 -10.09
CA PHE A 279 7.49 -3.44 -9.55
C PHE A 279 6.28 -3.26 -10.46
N PHE A 280 6.23 -3.92 -11.60
CA PHE A 280 5.00 -4.12 -12.36
C PHE A 280 4.52 -5.57 -12.16
N GLY A 281 3.69 -5.76 -11.15
CA GLY A 281 3.13 -7.07 -10.79
C GLY A 281 3.75 -7.69 -9.53
N ALA A 282 4.64 -6.98 -8.80
CA ALA A 282 5.17 -7.49 -7.55
C ALA A 282 5.39 -6.39 -6.50
N VAL A 283 5.32 -6.78 -5.23
CA VAL A 283 5.76 -5.99 -4.07
C VAL A 283 6.42 -6.90 -3.04
N GLU A 284 7.44 -6.37 -2.36
CA GLU A 284 8.28 -7.13 -1.44
C GLU A 284 7.55 -7.49 -0.13
N GLU A 285 8.06 -8.47 0.56
CA GLU A 285 7.61 -9.00 1.86
C GLU A 285 7.80 -8.04 3.05
N ASN A 286 8.42 -6.90 2.86
CA ASN A 286 8.69 -5.94 3.94
C ASN A 286 7.64 -4.84 4.08
N ARG A 287 6.45 -4.98 3.47
CA ARG A 287 5.41 -3.95 3.42
C ARG A 287 4.13 -4.41 4.13
N ILE A 288 3.89 -3.88 5.31
CA ILE A 288 2.66 -4.12 6.06
C ILE A 288 1.56 -3.24 5.46
N ALA A 289 0.48 -3.85 4.98
CA ALA A 289 -0.70 -3.14 4.50
C ALA A 289 -1.57 -2.72 5.68
N TYR A 290 -2.01 -1.46 5.70
CA TYR A 290 -2.94 -0.94 6.70
C TYR A 290 -4.32 -0.68 6.11
N GLN A 291 -4.40 0.19 5.09
CA GLN A 291 -5.62 0.85 4.67
C GLN A 291 -5.67 0.99 3.15
N THR A 292 -6.86 1.29 2.64
CA THR A 292 -7.08 1.64 1.24
C THR A 292 -8.06 2.79 1.11
N GLY A 293 -8.06 3.47 -0.04
CA GLY A 293 -9.02 4.53 -0.35
C GLY A 293 -8.65 5.89 0.21
N ARG A 294 -9.44 6.87 -0.20
CA ARG A 294 -9.31 8.30 0.15
C ARG A 294 -10.65 8.87 0.56
N ASP A 295 -10.65 10.11 1.06
CA ASP A 295 -11.84 10.82 1.53
C ASP A 295 -12.57 10.06 2.65
N LEU A 296 -11.81 9.55 3.61
CA LEU A 296 -12.25 8.59 4.61
C LEU A 296 -13.05 9.26 5.73
N THR A 297 -14.14 8.61 6.12
CA THR A 297 -14.85 8.86 7.37
C THR A 297 -14.57 7.69 8.28
N LEU A 298 -13.82 7.92 9.38
CA LEU A 298 -13.44 6.90 10.34
C LEU A 298 -14.65 6.45 11.18
N ASN A 299 -14.46 5.38 11.94
CA ASN A 299 -15.42 4.94 12.95
C ASN A 299 -14.67 4.73 14.28
N PRO A 300 -15.07 5.38 15.41
CA PRO A 300 -16.05 6.48 15.48
C PRO A 300 -15.69 7.65 14.57
N GLN A 301 -16.70 8.38 14.09
CA GLN A 301 -16.48 9.47 13.14
C GLN A 301 -15.68 10.61 13.76
N GLN A 302 -14.64 11.06 13.07
CA GLN A 302 -13.91 12.29 13.36
C GLN A 302 -14.80 13.52 13.11
N LYS A 303 -14.54 14.61 13.84
CA LYS A 303 -15.32 15.85 13.74
C LYS A 303 -14.73 16.85 12.74
N ASP A 304 -13.42 16.81 12.49
CA ASP A 304 -12.70 17.77 11.65
C ASP A 304 -12.59 17.34 10.17
N GLY A 305 -13.71 16.86 9.61
CA GLY A 305 -13.81 16.53 8.19
C GLY A 305 -13.25 15.17 7.80
N LYS A 306 -13.22 14.90 6.48
CA LYS A 306 -12.74 13.63 5.94
C LYS A 306 -11.23 13.59 5.86
N LEU A 307 -10.63 12.43 6.14
CA LEU A 307 -9.21 12.23 5.95
C LEU A 307 -8.91 11.90 4.49
N ASN A 308 -7.87 12.54 3.95
CA ASN A 308 -7.39 12.25 2.60
C ASN A 308 -7.03 10.76 2.43
N TYR A 309 -6.20 10.23 3.35
CA TYR A 309 -5.91 8.80 3.51
C TYR A 309 -5.46 8.52 4.95
N PHE A 310 -5.41 7.25 5.35
CA PHE A 310 -5.18 6.88 6.75
C PHE A 310 -4.05 5.83 6.89
N MET A 311 -2.79 6.25 6.84
CA MET A 311 -1.64 5.43 7.21
C MET A 311 -0.76 6.08 8.29
N TYR A 312 -1.15 7.24 8.76
CA TYR A 312 -0.59 7.96 9.90
C TYR A 312 -1.64 8.02 10.99
N PRO A 313 -1.25 8.06 12.28
CA PRO A 313 -2.20 8.30 13.35
C PRO A 313 -2.92 9.65 13.17
N TYR A 314 -4.17 9.69 13.59
CA TYR A 314 -4.98 10.91 13.58
C TYR A 314 -5.56 11.14 14.96
N ALA A 315 -5.56 12.37 15.45
CA ALA A 315 -6.07 12.71 16.76
C ALA A 315 -6.85 14.04 16.75
N GLU A 316 -7.81 14.15 17.65
CA GLU A 316 -8.61 15.34 17.90
C GLU A 316 -8.60 15.69 19.40
N ALA A 317 -8.63 16.99 19.71
CA ALA A 317 -8.97 17.51 21.01
C ALA A 317 -10.19 18.42 20.89
N ASP A 318 -11.25 18.15 21.66
CA ASP A 318 -12.51 18.88 21.67
C ASP A 318 -13.11 19.05 20.24
N GLY A 319 -12.89 18.02 19.40
CA GLY A 319 -13.40 17.94 18.04
C GLY A 319 -12.61 18.72 16.99
N LYS A 320 -11.40 19.18 17.32
CA LYS A 320 -10.46 19.80 16.38
C LYS A 320 -9.24 18.92 16.19
N ALA A 321 -8.76 18.78 14.96
CA ALA A 321 -7.55 18.03 14.66
C ALA A 321 -6.35 18.53 15.47
N LEU A 322 -5.62 17.61 16.07
CA LEU A 322 -4.31 17.87 16.70
C LEU A 322 -3.18 17.75 15.67
N ASN A 323 -3.42 17.05 14.58
CA ASN A 323 -2.46 16.94 13.49
C ASN A 323 -2.23 18.30 12.84
N GLU A 324 -0.98 18.78 12.83
CA GLU A 324 -0.61 20.00 12.08
C GLU A 324 -0.78 19.81 10.57
N ASP A 325 -0.69 18.55 10.12
CA ASP A 325 -0.90 18.12 8.76
C ASP A 325 -1.34 16.64 8.71
N LEU A 326 -1.50 16.10 7.50
CA LEU A 326 -1.88 14.72 7.28
C LEU A 326 -0.95 13.69 7.95
N PHE A 327 0.30 14.02 8.23
CA PHE A 327 1.34 13.07 8.66
C PHE A 327 1.42 12.89 10.18
N GLY A 328 0.88 13.83 10.96
CA GLY A 328 0.74 13.73 12.42
C GLY A 328 2.05 13.53 13.19
N PHE A 329 3.21 13.93 12.65
CA PHE A 329 4.49 13.75 13.32
C PHE A 329 4.62 14.56 14.62
N ASN A 330 3.75 15.55 14.82
CA ASN A 330 3.64 16.35 16.03
C ASN A 330 2.89 15.68 17.18
N LEU A 331 2.24 14.52 16.94
CA LEU A 331 1.38 13.86 17.92
C LEU A 331 2.13 13.17 19.06
N GLY A 332 3.46 13.06 19.02
CA GLY A 332 4.25 12.43 20.08
C GLY A 332 4.15 10.90 20.08
N TYR A 333 4.39 10.27 18.92
CA TYR A 333 4.43 8.81 18.81
C TYR A 333 5.74 8.28 18.23
N LYS A 334 6.00 7.01 18.51
CA LYS A 334 7.12 6.25 17.97
C LYS A 334 6.66 4.88 17.50
N ILE A 335 7.16 4.42 16.36
CA ILE A 335 6.91 3.08 15.82
C ILE A 335 8.24 2.36 15.72
N SER A 336 8.32 1.16 16.28
CA SER A 336 9.49 0.30 16.20
C SER A 336 9.12 -1.07 15.63
N PHE A 337 10.08 -1.71 15.01
CA PHE A 337 9.98 -3.06 14.46
C PHE A 337 11.08 -3.93 15.04
N LYS A 338 10.77 -5.19 15.32
CA LYS A 338 11.72 -6.24 15.71
C LYS A 338 11.37 -7.53 14.97
N GLU A 339 12.33 -8.10 14.25
CA GLU A 339 12.18 -9.38 13.55
C GLU A 339 12.06 -10.54 14.54
N LEU A 340 11.21 -11.53 14.22
CA LEU A 340 10.99 -12.73 15.03
C LEU A 340 11.87 -13.88 14.56
#